data_2ec3f3965a639b985d9479e0dbad47b9
#
_entry.id   2ec3f3965a639b985d9479e0dbad47b9
#
_cell.length_a   1.000
_cell.length_b   1.000
_cell.length_c   1.000
_cell.angle_alpha   90.00
_cell.angle_beta   90.00
_cell.angle_gamma   90.00
#
_symmetry.space_group_name_H-M   'P 1'
#
loop_
_entity.id
_entity.type
_entity.pdbx_description
1 polymer ?
#
loop_
_entity_poly.entity_id
_entity_poly.type
_entity_poly.pdbx_seq_one_letter_code
_entity_poly.pdbx_strand_id
1 'polypeptide(L)'
;MTSAHNAPAPKQVDAKHVGALMAALMAAIFAFQLNASMLSPVLTTMRVELNITDAEIGLTQTVFFTACAVFSLFLPRLGDLKGRKKVLIGMLACTAIGCVISACATNVTMLMIGRVIQGVAGPVVPMTLLMLHAEVTDNARYARLMAILTSVNGGIAGVDALLGGWLAGNFGFRSVFWVMCGVAVLAVVLVWSFARESTADETPKMDWLGAILLSAAFLAAYLAINEIEKLAGANWWLIAIEIVVAAVLFVIFWHVENAQKNPMVTTTYLKERRTWGLLLTTLLTMTGVFAVMNGIVPALAQDTSVGASMSADTVSLATLTPYALVGLVFGPVAGVIASKMGYRSTLRGGLIVSAIAMVFGVFVCQSPHIWGLVVLSVVLGLSYAGTANIMLNGLGIVLSPEDNPGYLPGLNAGAFNLGAGLSYAILYGVQQGFSDAHGATMGYTGAMIAGIILLVLAFLSSLLIPKPAQNAAEEH
;
A
#
# COMPACT_ATOMS: atom_id res chain seq x y z
N MET A 1 -44.43 19.04 -32.88
CA MET A 1 -44.77 18.11 -31.81
C MET A 1 -43.63 17.10 -31.75
N THR A 2 -42.62 17.40 -30.98
CA THR A 2 -41.41 16.56 -30.79
C THR A 2 -41.66 15.64 -29.58
N SER A 3 -41.71 14.35 -29.84
CA SER A 3 -41.86 13.31 -28.81
C SER A 3 -40.69 13.36 -27.82
N ALA A 4 -40.98 13.76 -26.59
CA ALA A 4 -40.04 13.60 -25.49
C ALA A 4 -39.77 12.11 -25.30
N HIS A 5 -38.53 11.69 -25.55
CA HIS A 5 -38.05 10.35 -25.22
C HIS A 5 -38.08 10.21 -23.70
N ASN A 6 -39.04 9.44 -23.18
CA ASN A 6 -39.08 9.02 -21.78
C ASN A 6 -37.87 8.14 -21.52
N ALA A 7 -36.80 8.74 -20.99
CA ALA A 7 -35.72 7.96 -20.37
C ALA A 7 -36.33 7.20 -19.18
N PRO A 8 -36.14 5.87 -19.07
CA PRO A 8 -36.66 5.13 -17.91
C PRO A 8 -36.05 5.69 -16.62
N ALA A 9 -36.92 5.95 -15.64
CA ALA A 9 -36.49 6.43 -14.33
C ALA A 9 -35.42 5.49 -13.75
N PRO A 10 -34.35 6.01 -13.13
CA PRO A 10 -33.30 5.19 -12.56
C PRO A 10 -33.92 4.21 -11.56
N LYS A 11 -33.74 2.90 -11.77
CA LYS A 11 -34.20 1.87 -10.86
C LYS A 11 -33.60 2.16 -9.48
N GLN A 12 -34.43 2.53 -8.51
CA GLN A 12 -34.00 2.61 -7.12
C GLN A 12 -33.49 1.23 -6.71
N VAL A 13 -32.19 1.11 -6.51
CA VAL A 13 -31.57 -0.15 -6.05
C VAL A 13 -32.05 -0.37 -4.60
N ASP A 14 -32.60 -1.55 -4.34
CA ASP A 14 -33.14 -1.92 -3.02
C ASP A 14 -32.07 -1.74 -1.94
N ALA A 15 -32.42 -1.08 -0.84
CA ALA A 15 -31.52 -0.81 0.28
C ALA A 15 -30.91 -2.10 0.86
N LYS A 16 -31.63 -3.22 0.83
CA LYS A 16 -31.13 -4.53 1.27
C LYS A 16 -30.05 -5.07 0.35
N HIS A 17 -30.20 -4.89 -0.97
CA HIS A 17 -29.18 -5.29 -1.93
C HIS A 17 -27.88 -4.48 -1.75
N VAL A 18 -27.98 -3.17 -1.57
CA VAL A 18 -26.81 -2.32 -1.32
C VAL A 18 -26.10 -2.71 -0.02
N GLY A 19 -26.83 -3.05 1.05
CA GLY A 19 -26.25 -3.54 2.30
C GLY A 19 -25.49 -4.85 2.12
N ALA A 20 -26.04 -5.82 1.39
CA ALA A 20 -25.38 -7.09 1.09
C ALA A 20 -24.15 -6.91 0.19
N LEU A 21 -24.23 -6.02 -0.82
CA LEU A 21 -23.09 -5.64 -1.65
C LEU A 21 -21.98 -5.01 -0.80
N MET A 22 -22.29 -4.06 0.08
CA MET A 22 -21.32 -3.43 0.97
C MET A 22 -20.61 -4.47 1.84
N ALA A 23 -21.33 -5.44 2.42
CA ALA A 23 -20.72 -6.52 3.19
C ALA A 23 -19.75 -7.36 2.34
N ALA A 24 -20.11 -7.67 1.11
CA ALA A 24 -19.24 -8.40 0.18
C ALA A 24 -17.98 -7.61 -0.20
N LEU A 25 -18.14 -6.32 -0.52
CA LEU A 25 -17.00 -5.44 -0.86
C LEU A 25 -16.09 -5.18 0.34
N MET A 26 -16.66 -5.03 1.55
CA MET A 26 -15.88 -4.93 2.79
C MET A 26 -15.08 -6.20 3.06
N ALA A 27 -15.65 -7.38 2.87
CA ALA A 27 -14.93 -8.65 3.03
C ALA A 27 -13.77 -8.77 2.03
N ALA A 28 -13.94 -8.29 0.78
CA ALA A 28 -12.86 -8.24 -0.20
C ALA A 28 -11.73 -7.28 0.23
N ILE A 29 -12.06 -6.09 0.74
CA ILE A 29 -11.09 -5.14 1.29
C ILE A 29 -10.36 -5.75 2.49
N PHE A 30 -11.06 -6.46 3.38
CA PHE A 30 -10.45 -7.17 4.49
C PHE A 30 -9.44 -8.21 4.03
N ALA A 31 -9.79 -9.01 3.03
CA ALA A 31 -8.87 -10.01 2.48
C ALA A 31 -7.56 -9.38 1.98
N PHE A 32 -7.61 -8.20 1.36
CA PHE A 32 -6.41 -7.45 0.97
C PHE A 32 -5.68 -6.88 2.20
N GLN A 33 -6.39 -6.18 3.08
CA GLN A 33 -5.78 -5.45 4.19
C GLN A 33 -5.08 -6.37 5.18
N LEU A 34 -5.66 -7.53 5.50
CA LEU A 34 -5.02 -8.53 6.34
C LEU A 34 -3.66 -8.99 5.77
N ASN A 35 -3.56 -9.15 4.44
CA ASN A 35 -2.30 -9.49 3.78
C ASN A 35 -1.27 -8.34 3.80
N ALA A 36 -1.71 -7.10 3.93
CA ALA A 36 -0.86 -5.92 3.95
C ALA A 36 -0.34 -5.57 5.36
N SER A 37 -1.15 -5.72 6.42
CA SER A 37 -0.82 -5.21 7.76
C SER A 37 -0.78 -6.25 8.88
N MET A 38 -1.59 -7.31 8.82
CA MET A 38 -1.68 -8.33 9.89
C MET A 38 -0.36 -9.04 10.17
N LEU A 39 0.54 -9.12 9.16
CA LEU A 39 1.84 -9.78 9.31
C LEU A 39 2.87 -8.94 10.08
N SER A 40 2.65 -7.65 10.29
CA SER A 40 3.65 -6.77 10.92
C SER A 40 4.21 -7.32 12.26
N PRO A 41 3.40 -7.72 13.23
CA PRO A 41 3.90 -8.32 14.48
C PRO A 41 4.39 -9.76 14.30
N VAL A 42 4.10 -10.39 13.17
CA VAL A 42 4.35 -11.81 12.89
C VAL A 42 5.71 -12.01 12.21
N LEU A 43 6.29 -10.95 11.62
CA LEU A 43 7.54 -11.05 10.84
C LEU A 43 8.68 -11.65 11.67
N THR A 44 8.82 -11.27 12.92
CA THR A 44 9.84 -11.83 13.84
C THR A 44 9.62 -13.33 14.07
N THR A 45 8.38 -13.76 14.29
CA THR A 45 8.04 -15.20 14.45
C THR A 45 8.36 -15.97 13.16
N MET A 46 8.00 -15.42 11.99
CA MET A 46 8.33 -16.03 10.69
C MET A 46 9.84 -16.18 10.50
N ARG A 47 10.61 -15.14 10.83
CA ARG A 47 12.07 -15.14 10.74
C ARG A 47 12.68 -16.26 11.60
N VAL A 48 12.24 -16.38 12.83
CA VAL A 48 12.75 -17.39 13.77
C VAL A 48 12.35 -18.81 13.34
N GLU A 49 11.07 -19.05 13.01
CA GLU A 49 10.57 -20.37 12.64
C GLU A 49 11.15 -20.89 11.31
N LEU A 50 11.43 -20.00 10.35
CA LEU A 50 12.03 -20.35 9.06
C LEU A 50 13.56 -20.27 9.06
N ASN A 51 14.18 -19.78 10.16
CA ASN A 51 15.61 -19.58 10.31
C ASN A 51 16.21 -18.75 9.15
N ILE A 52 15.62 -17.58 8.89
CA ILE A 52 15.99 -16.66 7.83
C ILE A 52 16.47 -15.32 8.39
N THR A 53 17.14 -14.51 7.56
CA THR A 53 17.69 -13.21 7.93
C THR A 53 16.64 -12.10 7.96
N ASP A 54 16.98 -10.95 8.55
CA ASP A 54 16.12 -9.76 8.54
C ASP A 54 15.91 -9.24 7.11
N ALA A 55 16.93 -9.28 6.26
CA ALA A 55 16.79 -8.92 4.85
C ALA A 55 15.81 -9.86 4.12
N GLU A 56 15.94 -11.18 4.28
CA GLU A 56 15.04 -12.14 3.65
C GLU A 56 13.57 -11.96 4.10
N ILE A 57 13.31 -11.68 5.37
CA ILE A 57 11.94 -11.42 5.82
C ILE A 57 11.41 -10.11 5.24
N GLY A 58 12.22 -9.07 5.14
CA GLY A 58 11.88 -7.82 4.46
C GLY A 58 11.52 -8.05 2.99
N LEU A 59 12.30 -8.86 2.27
CA LEU A 59 12.03 -9.25 0.88
C LEU A 59 10.67 -9.93 0.69
N THR A 60 10.19 -10.72 1.66
CA THR A 60 8.86 -11.34 1.56
C THR A 60 7.74 -10.29 1.48
N GLN A 61 7.91 -9.15 2.15
CA GLN A 61 6.98 -8.04 2.08
C GLN A 61 7.19 -7.23 0.78
N THR A 62 8.44 -7.03 0.39
CA THR A 62 8.81 -6.34 -0.86
C THR A 62 8.17 -7.02 -2.07
N VAL A 63 8.28 -8.35 -2.21
CA VAL A 63 7.67 -9.06 -3.33
C VAL A 63 6.15 -8.97 -3.34
N PHE A 64 5.51 -8.97 -2.17
CA PHE A 64 4.05 -8.79 -2.06
C PHE A 64 3.63 -7.40 -2.57
N PHE A 65 4.22 -6.32 -2.04
CA PHE A 65 3.84 -4.97 -2.43
C PHE A 65 4.24 -4.62 -3.87
N THR A 66 5.37 -5.14 -4.35
CA THR A 66 5.76 -5.01 -5.75
C THR A 66 4.76 -5.71 -6.68
N ALA A 67 4.34 -6.92 -6.33
CA ALA A 67 3.29 -7.62 -7.05
C ALA A 67 1.95 -6.84 -6.98
N CYS A 68 1.58 -6.28 -5.82
CA CYS A 68 0.42 -5.40 -5.70
C CYS A 68 0.50 -4.20 -6.66
N ALA A 69 1.64 -3.54 -6.75
CA ALA A 69 1.84 -2.42 -7.66
C ALA A 69 1.67 -2.84 -9.13
N VAL A 70 2.33 -3.93 -9.53
CA VAL A 70 2.25 -4.47 -10.90
C VAL A 70 0.81 -4.84 -11.27
N PHE A 71 0.14 -5.61 -10.44
CA PHE A 71 -1.24 -6.04 -10.70
C PHE A 71 -2.24 -4.89 -10.68
N SER A 72 -1.98 -3.83 -9.92
CA SER A 72 -2.82 -2.63 -9.88
C SER A 72 -2.84 -1.86 -11.20
N LEU A 73 -1.83 -2.05 -12.06
CA LEU A 73 -1.75 -1.35 -13.34
C LEU A 73 -2.77 -1.87 -14.38
N PHE A 74 -3.04 -3.17 -14.40
CA PHE A 74 -3.83 -3.77 -15.48
C PHE A 74 -5.09 -4.52 -15.04
N LEU A 75 -5.18 -5.05 -13.82
CA LEU A 75 -6.36 -5.81 -13.39
C LEU A 75 -7.66 -5.00 -13.34
N PRO A 76 -7.68 -3.70 -12.94
CA PRO A 76 -8.90 -2.89 -13.01
C PRO A 76 -9.43 -2.81 -14.45
N ARG A 77 -8.55 -2.57 -15.42
CA ARG A 77 -8.92 -2.53 -16.85
C ARG A 77 -9.38 -3.90 -17.35
N LEU A 78 -8.75 -4.98 -16.90
CA LEU A 78 -9.21 -6.33 -17.22
C LEU A 78 -10.63 -6.56 -16.65
N GLY A 79 -10.93 -6.02 -15.47
CA GLY A 79 -12.27 -6.04 -14.88
C GLY A 79 -13.30 -5.30 -15.74
N ASP A 80 -12.94 -4.14 -16.26
CA ASP A 80 -13.80 -3.37 -17.16
C ASP A 80 -14.12 -4.15 -18.46
N LEU A 81 -13.16 -4.90 -19.00
CA LEU A 81 -13.30 -5.69 -20.22
C LEU A 81 -14.00 -7.04 -20.04
N LYS A 82 -13.68 -7.75 -18.97
CA LYS A 82 -14.10 -9.17 -18.77
C LYS A 82 -15.18 -9.35 -17.71
N GLY A 83 -15.49 -8.28 -16.99
CA GLY A 83 -16.41 -8.27 -15.86
C GLY A 83 -15.71 -8.08 -14.53
N ARG A 84 -16.08 -7.03 -13.83
CA ARG A 84 -15.46 -6.63 -12.55
C ARG A 84 -15.64 -7.68 -11.47
N LYS A 85 -16.85 -8.29 -11.37
CA LYS A 85 -17.13 -9.38 -10.43
C LYS A 85 -16.24 -10.59 -10.68
N LYS A 86 -16.12 -11.05 -11.94
CA LYS A 86 -15.31 -12.22 -12.30
C LYS A 86 -13.83 -12.00 -11.96
N VAL A 87 -13.30 -10.82 -12.30
CA VAL A 87 -11.90 -10.48 -12.03
C VAL A 87 -11.66 -10.37 -10.52
N LEU A 88 -12.56 -9.73 -9.76
CA LEU A 88 -12.45 -9.64 -8.29
C LEU A 88 -12.47 -11.02 -7.63
N ILE A 89 -13.36 -11.92 -8.07
CA ILE A 89 -13.39 -13.31 -7.56
C ILE A 89 -12.07 -14.03 -7.89
N GLY A 90 -11.56 -13.87 -9.12
CA GLY A 90 -10.27 -14.43 -9.51
C GLY A 90 -9.11 -13.93 -8.63
N MET A 91 -9.07 -12.62 -8.35
CA MET A 91 -8.08 -12.02 -7.45
C MET A 91 -8.15 -12.61 -6.04
N LEU A 92 -9.35 -12.69 -5.46
CA LEU A 92 -9.56 -13.23 -4.11
C LEU A 92 -9.22 -14.73 -4.04
N ALA A 93 -9.57 -15.51 -5.08
CA ALA A 93 -9.20 -16.93 -5.17
C ALA A 93 -7.68 -17.13 -5.27
N CYS A 94 -6.99 -16.33 -6.10
CA CYS A 94 -5.52 -16.33 -6.14
C CYS A 94 -4.92 -15.96 -4.78
N THR A 95 -5.49 -14.97 -4.10
CA THR A 95 -5.05 -14.58 -2.74
C THR A 95 -5.20 -15.73 -1.76
N ALA A 96 -6.32 -16.45 -1.77
CA ALA A 96 -6.51 -17.63 -0.94
C ALA A 96 -5.48 -18.73 -1.23
N ILE A 97 -5.20 -19.00 -2.52
CA ILE A 97 -4.16 -19.97 -2.94
C ILE A 97 -2.79 -19.53 -2.42
N GLY A 98 -2.44 -18.25 -2.59
CA GLY A 98 -1.20 -17.68 -2.07
C GLY A 98 -1.08 -17.81 -0.55
N CYS A 99 -2.19 -17.62 0.20
CA CYS A 99 -2.22 -17.85 1.65
C CYS A 99 -1.97 -19.33 2.01
N VAL A 100 -2.55 -20.28 1.28
CA VAL A 100 -2.28 -21.73 1.49
C VAL A 100 -0.80 -22.05 1.25
N ILE A 101 -0.21 -21.54 0.15
CA ILE A 101 1.22 -21.75 -0.14
C ILE A 101 2.08 -21.18 0.99
N SER A 102 1.77 -19.97 1.46
CA SER A 102 2.51 -19.34 2.56
C SER A 102 2.32 -20.06 3.90
N ALA A 103 1.12 -20.56 4.19
CA ALA A 103 0.85 -21.37 5.39
C ALA A 103 1.64 -22.69 5.40
N CYS A 104 1.85 -23.29 4.23
CA CYS A 104 2.61 -24.51 4.05
C CYS A 104 4.11 -24.28 3.83
N ALA A 105 4.58 -23.03 3.86
CA ALA A 105 5.97 -22.71 3.56
C ALA A 105 6.95 -23.34 4.56
N THR A 106 7.97 -23.99 4.03
CA THR A 106 9.08 -24.61 4.78
C THR A 106 10.42 -23.87 4.56
N ASN A 107 10.44 -22.93 3.62
CA ASN A 107 11.59 -22.11 3.29
C ASN A 107 11.14 -20.74 2.74
N VAL A 108 12.08 -19.80 2.66
CA VAL A 108 11.81 -18.43 2.20
C VAL A 108 11.31 -18.37 0.76
N THR A 109 11.82 -19.21 -0.14
CA THR A 109 11.41 -19.22 -1.56
C THR A 109 9.93 -19.57 -1.71
N MET A 110 9.46 -20.61 -1.02
CA MET A 110 8.04 -20.99 -1.04
C MET A 110 7.16 -19.88 -0.46
N LEU A 111 7.62 -19.25 0.62
CA LEU A 111 6.94 -18.09 1.21
C LEU A 111 6.84 -16.94 0.21
N MET A 112 7.94 -16.58 -0.47
CA MET A 112 7.97 -15.52 -1.49
C MET A 112 7.01 -15.82 -2.65
N ILE A 113 6.95 -17.06 -3.14
CA ILE A 113 6.00 -17.46 -4.19
C ILE A 113 4.56 -17.20 -3.71
N GLY A 114 4.23 -17.63 -2.48
CA GLY A 114 2.92 -17.36 -1.90
C GLY A 114 2.63 -15.85 -1.82
N ARG A 115 3.60 -15.04 -1.39
CA ARG A 115 3.48 -13.57 -1.29
C ARG A 115 3.30 -12.88 -2.65
N VAL A 116 4.00 -13.32 -3.69
CA VAL A 116 3.78 -12.81 -5.07
C VAL A 116 2.35 -13.08 -5.52
N ILE A 117 1.85 -14.30 -5.30
CA ILE A 117 0.48 -14.67 -5.68
C ILE A 117 -0.55 -13.86 -4.88
N GLN A 118 -0.34 -13.65 -3.57
CA GLN A 118 -1.19 -12.78 -2.74
C GLN A 118 -1.22 -11.33 -3.26
N GLY A 119 -0.15 -10.84 -3.86
CA GLY A 119 -0.06 -9.49 -4.44
C GLY A 119 -1.07 -9.21 -5.55
N VAL A 120 -1.69 -10.23 -6.14
CA VAL A 120 -2.83 -10.08 -7.07
C VAL A 120 -3.98 -9.27 -6.44
N ALA A 121 -4.10 -9.26 -5.10
CA ALA A 121 -5.08 -8.47 -4.38
C ALA A 121 -4.83 -6.95 -4.38
N GLY A 122 -3.69 -6.46 -4.89
CA GLY A 122 -3.35 -5.03 -4.89
C GLY A 122 -4.47 -4.09 -5.32
N PRO A 123 -5.14 -4.31 -6.45
CA PRO A 123 -6.20 -3.44 -6.93
C PRO A 123 -7.60 -3.76 -6.36
N VAL A 124 -7.73 -4.54 -5.29
CA VAL A 124 -9.04 -4.87 -4.69
C VAL A 124 -9.79 -3.61 -4.28
N VAL A 125 -9.12 -2.65 -3.63
CA VAL A 125 -9.78 -1.40 -3.18
C VAL A 125 -10.35 -0.60 -4.35
N PRO A 126 -9.58 -0.18 -5.36
CA PRO A 126 -10.14 0.53 -6.50
C PRO A 126 -11.21 -0.28 -7.24
N MET A 127 -11.05 -1.60 -7.36
CA MET A 127 -12.05 -2.46 -8.01
C MET A 127 -13.38 -2.46 -7.25
N THR A 128 -13.36 -2.53 -5.93
CA THR A 128 -14.56 -2.49 -5.10
C THR A 128 -15.27 -1.13 -5.20
N LEU A 129 -14.52 -0.03 -5.28
CA LEU A 129 -15.10 1.31 -5.48
C LEU A 129 -15.75 1.46 -6.85
N LEU A 130 -15.15 0.91 -7.92
CA LEU A 130 -15.75 0.88 -9.25
C LEU A 130 -17.04 0.06 -9.29
N MET A 131 -17.09 -1.09 -8.61
CA MET A 131 -18.29 -1.92 -8.51
C MET A 131 -19.40 -1.22 -7.71
N LEU A 132 -19.05 -0.53 -6.62
CA LEU A 132 -19.98 0.28 -5.85
C LEU A 132 -20.57 1.41 -6.69
N HIS A 133 -19.73 2.10 -7.47
CA HIS A 133 -20.16 3.20 -8.34
C HIS A 133 -21.14 2.73 -9.44
N ALA A 134 -20.93 1.53 -9.98
CA ALA A 134 -21.81 0.94 -10.98
C ALA A 134 -23.25 0.63 -10.45
N GLU A 135 -23.36 0.35 -9.15
CA GLU A 135 -24.64 0.00 -8.50
C GLU A 135 -25.33 1.21 -7.83
N VAL A 136 -24.58 2.23 -7.44
CA VAL A 136 -25.07 3.40 -6.71
C VAL A 136 -24.86 4.66 -7.55
N THR A 137 -25.91 5.05 -8.27
CA THR A 137 -25.90 6.19 -9.20
C THR A 137 -26.06 7.56 -8.50
N ASP A 138 -26.58 7.61 -7.27
CA ASP A 138 -26.66 8.83 -6.49
C ASP A 138 -25.31 9.20 -5.91
N ASN A 139 -24.75 10.32 -6.33
CA ASN A 139 -23.42 10.79 -5.96
C ASN A 139 -23.25 10.99 -4.45
N ALA A 140 -24.27 11.50 -3.73
CA ALA A 140 -24.16 11.75 -2.31
C ALA A 140 -24.20 10.43 -1.51
N ARG A 141 -24.97 9.45 -1.97
CA ARG A 141 -25.03 8.11 -1.38
C ARG A 141 -23.73 7.35 -1.68
N TYR A 142 -23.25 7.40 -2.92
CA TYR A 142 -21.96 6.82 -3.30
C TYR A 142 -20.81 7.37 -2.45
N ALA A 143 -20.70 8.69 -2.30
CA ALA A 143 -19.65 9.32 -1.50
C ALA A 143 -19.67 8.84 -0.04
N ARG A 144 -20.84 8.70 0.57
CA ARG A 144 -20.98 8.17 1.94
C ARG A 144 -20.54 6.72 2.07
N LEU A 145 -20.95 5.85 1.13
CA LEU A 145 -20.63 4.43 1.15
C LEU A 145 -19.13 4.21 0.81
N MET A 146 -18.58 4.98 -0.12
CA MET A 146 -17.16 5.02 -0.42
C MET A 146 -16.32 5.42 0.82
N ALA A 147 -16.78 6.45 1.55
CA ALA A 147 -16.12 6.87 2.78
C ALA A 147 -16.12 5.75 3.85
N ILE A 148 -17.17 4.97 3.97
CA ILE A 148 -17.23 3.80 4.86
C ILE A 148 -16.19 2.75 4.43
N LEU A 149 -16.16 2.37 3.15
CA LEU A 149 -15.21 1.37 2.64
C LEU A 149 -13.74 1.80 2.85
N THR A 150 -13.42 3.05 2.58
CA THR A 150 -12.06 3.58 2.73
C THR A 150 -11.66 3.75 4.20
N SER A 151 -12.60 4.15 5.08
CA SER A 151 -12.35 4.25 6.54
C SER A 151 -12.10 2.88 7.14
N VAL A 152 -12.86 1.88 6.72
CA VAL A 152 -12.67 0.49 7.15
C VAL A 152 -11.29 -0.01 6.71
N ASN A 153 -10.89 0.25 5.46
CA ASN A 153 -9.55 -0.12 4.97
C ASN A 153 -8.42 0.45 5.84
N GLY A 154 -8.52 1.72 6.26
CA GLY A 154 -7.51 2.36 7.12
C GLY A 154 -7.60 1.94 8.60
N GLY A 155 -8.81 1.71 9.12
CA GLY A 155 -9.03 1.43 10.55
C GLY A 155 -8.72 0.01 10.98
N ILE A 156 -8.71 -0.95 10.06
CA ILE A 156 -8.45 -2.36 10.36
C ILE A 156 -7.00 -2.60 10.74
N ALA A 157 -6.04 -1.86 10.18
CA ALA A 157 -4.61 -2.09 10.35
C ALA A 157 -4.11 -2.15 11.82
N GLY A 158 -4.89 -1.64 12.78
CA GLY A 158 -4.57 -1.74 14.21
C GLY A 158 -5.18 -2.97 14.88
N VAL A 159 -6.36 -3.40 14.41
CA VAL A 159 -7.11 -4.53 15.01
C VAL A 159 -6.60 -5.86 14.45
N ASP A 160 -6.31 -5.92 13.15
CA ASP A 160 -5.78 -7.11 12.50
C ASP A 160 -4.37 -7.46 13.01
N ALA A 161 -3.55 -6.46 13.30
CA ALA A 161 -2.24 -6.66 13.89
C ALA A 161 -2.32 -7.30 15.30
N LEU A 162 -3.33 -6.93 16.12
CA LEU A 162 -3.56 -7.59 17.40
C LEU A 162 -3.89 -9.08 17.20
N LEU A 163 -4.80 -9.37 16.28
CA LEU A 163 -5.17 -10.76 15.96
C LEU A 163 -3.98 -11.53 15.40
N GLY A 164 -3.20 -10.92 14.50
CA GLY A 164 -2.00 -11.53 13.91
C GLY A 164 -0.94 -11.86 14.95
N GLY A 165 -0.65 -10.93 15.85
CA GLY A 165 0.28 -11.13 16.95
C GLY A 165 -0.17 -12.24 17.91
N TRP A 166 -1.45 -12.24 18.29
CA TRP A 166 -2.02 -13.27 19.15
C TRP A 166 -1.96 -14.66 18.51
N LEU A 167 -2.32 -14.78 17.23
CA LEU A 167 -2.23 -16.03 16.50
C LEU A 167 -0.78 -16.53 16.40
N ALA A 168 0.14 -15.63 16.05
CA ALA A 168 1.55 -15.99 15.91
C ALA A 168 2.16 -16.42 17.25
N GLY A 169 1.84 -15.71 18.34
CA GLY A 169 2.34 -16.03 19.68
C GLY A 169 1.83 -17.34 20.26
N ASN A 170 0.61 -17.76 19.90
CA ASN A 170 -0.01 -18.97 20.48
C ASN A 170 0.02 -20.18 19.54
N PHE A 171 0.00 -19.96 18.21
CA PHE A 171 -0.17 -21.05 17.21
C PHE A 171 0.87 -21.00 16.08
N GLY A 172 1.85 -20.07 16.16
CA GLY A 172 2.86 -19.88 15.14
C GLY A 172 2.35 -19.12 13.91
N PHE A 173 3.28 -18.66 13.03
CA PHE A 173 2.95 -17.80 11.89
C PHE A 173 2.00 -18.44 10.87
N ARG A 174 2.01 -19.76 10.75
CA ARG A 174 1.17 -20.49 9.79
C ARG A 174 -0.32 -20.28 10.04
N SER A 175 -0.71 -20.15 11.32
CA SER A 175 -2.10 -19.91 11.72
C SER A 175 -2.65 -18.58 11.15
N VAL A 176 -1.78 -17.57 11.04
CA VAL A 176 -2.13 -16.26 10.49
C VAL A 176 -2.52 -16.38 9.02
N PHE A 177 -1.74 -17.12 8.22
CA PHE A 177 -2.06 -17.35 6.81
C PHE A 177 -3.32 -18.20 6.61
N TRP A 178 -3.62 -19.15 7.52
CA TRP A 178 -4.88 -19.89 7.48
C TRP A 178 -6.10 -19.01 7.74
N VAL A 179 -5.99 -18.06 8.67
CA VAL A 179 -7.07 -17.07 8.93
C VAL A 179 -7.24 -16.16 7.71
N MET A 180 -6.15 -15.65 7.13
CA MET A 180 -6.20 -14.84 5.90
C MET A 180 -6.86 -15.63 4.75
N CYS A 181 -6.53 -16.91 4.59
CA CYS A 181 -7.16 -17.81 3.61
C CYS A 181 -8.67 -17.90 3.85
N GLY A 182 -9.09 -18.14 5.08
CA GLY A 182 -10.51 -18.22 5.46
C GLY A 182 -11.28 -16.94 5.12
N VAL A 183 -10.70 -15.78 5.39
CA VAL A 183 -11.30 -14.46 5.05
C VAL A 183 -11.36 -14.27 3.52
N ALA A 184 -10.32 -14.65 2.78
CA ALA A 184 -10.32 -14.56 1.32
C ALA A 184 -11.39 -15.49 0.70
N VAL A 185 -11.54 -16.71 1.19
CA VAL A 185 -12.60 -17.64 0.76
C VAL A 185 -13.99 -17.10 1.10
N LEU A 186 -14.18 -16.55 2.31
CA LEU A 186 -15.42 -15.89 2.68
C LEU A 186 -15.76 -14.73 1.75
N ALA A 187 -14.76 -13.91 1.42
CA ALA A 187 -14.93 -12.80 0.47
C ALA A 187 -15.34 -13.31 -0.92
N VAL A 188 -14.73 -14.40 -1.43
CA VAL A 188 -15.16 -15.05 -2.68
C VAL A 188 -16.64 -15.42 -2.63
N VAL A 189 -17.08 -16.09 -1.56
CA VAL A 189 -18.49 -16.52 -1.41
C VAL A 189 -19.44 -15.32 -1.36
N LEU A 190 -19.10 -14.28 -0.59
CA LEU A 190 -19.92 -13.10 -0.48
C LEU A 190 -20.01 -12.30 -1.78
N VAL A 191 -18.87 -12.10 -2.48
CA VAL A 191 -18.84 -11.42 -3.78
C VAL A 191 -19.60 -12.23 -4.84
N TRP A 192 -19.44 -13.55 -4.85
CA TRP A 192 -20.22 -14.42 -5.75
C TRP A 192 -21.72 -14.25 -5.51
N SER A 193 -22.15 -14.26 -4.25
CA SER A 193 -23.59 -14.28 -3.89
C SER A 193 -24.25 -12.91 -4.06
N PHE A 194 -23.57 -11.81 -3.71
CA PHE A 194 -24.21 -10.51 -3.56
C PHE A 194 -23.78 -9.43 -4.56
N ALA A 195 -22.61 -9.58 -5.20
CA ALA A 195 -22.20 -8.64 -6.22
C ALA A 195 -22.82 -9.00 -7.57
N ARG A 196 -23.23 -7.97 -8.32
CA ARG A 196 -23.65 -8.13 -9.72
C ARG A 196 -22.47 -7.95 -10.66
N GLU A 197 -22.56 -8.60 -11.83
CA GLU A 197 -21.56 -8.37 -12.86
C GLU A 197 -21.70 -6.96 -13.44
N SER A 198 -20.60 -6.29 -13.65
CA SER A 198 -20.55 -4.99 -14.30
C SER A 198 -19.34 -4.91 -15.21
N THR A 199 -19.54 -4.30 -16.36
CA THR A 199 -18.51 -3.96 -17.34
C THR A 199 -18.58 -2.47 -17.61
N ALA A 200 -17.54 -1.86 -18.15
CA ALA A 200 -17.65 -0.51 -18.68
C ALA A 200 -18.30 -0.54 -20.08
N ASP A 201 -19.11 0.48 -20.40
CA ASP A 201 -19.87 0.53 -21.65
C ASP A 201 -18.96 0.70 -22.88
N GLU A 202 -17.86 1.45 -22.73
CA GLU A 202 -16.85 1.62 -23.76
C GLU A 202 -15.46 1.41 -23.16
N THR A 203 -14.86 0.25 -23.40
CA THR A 203 -13.48 -0.02 -22.98
C THR A 203 -12.57 -0.21 -24.18
N PRO A 204 -11.48 0.56 -24.25
CA PRO A 204 -10.42 0.31 -25.21
C PRO A 204 -9.81 -1.09 -24.98
N LYS A 205 -9.31 -1.70 -26.04
CA LYS A 205 -8.62 -3.01 -25.95
C LYS A 205 -7.50 -2.98 -24.92
N MET A 206 -7.26 -4.13 -24.28
CA MET A 206 -6.18 -4.28 -23.31
C MET A 206 -4.81 -4.11 -23.96
N ASP A 207 -3.98 -3.26 -23.39
CA ASP A 207 -2.58 -3.14 -23.78
C ASP A 207 -1.72 -4.17 -23.01
N TRP A 208 -1.69 -5.40 -23.55
CA TRP A 208 -0.88 -6.46 -22.99
C TRP A 208 0.62 -6.19 -23.12
N LEU A 209 1.04 -5.53 -24.20
CA LEU A 209 2.46 -5.24 -24.43
C LEU A 209 2.96 -4.20 -23.42
N GLY A 210 2.23 -3.11 -23.19
CA GLY A 210 2.54 -2.13 -22.18
C GLY A 210 2.55 -2.75 -20.78
N ALA A 211 1.56 -3.59 -20.44
CA ALA A 211 1.50 -4.29 -19.15
C ALA A 211 2.72 -5.19 -18.91
N ILE A 212 3.12 -5.99 -19.92
CA ILE A 212 4.28 -6.88 -19.83
C ILE A 212 5.59 -6.07 -19.70
N LEU A 213 5.78 -5.04 -20.53
CA LEU A 213 6.99 -4.21 -20.51
C LEU A 213 7.17 -3.50 -19.17
N LEU A 214 6.11 -2.92 -18.63
CA LEU A 214 6.16 -2.22 -17.35
C LEU A 214 6.37 -3.19 -16.18
N SER A 215 5.71 -4.36 -16.22
CA SER A 215 5.92 -5.42 -15.23
C SER A 215 7.35 -5.95 -15.24
N ALA A 216 7.92 -6.16 -16.43
CA ALA A 216 9.30 -6.60 -16.61
C ALA A 216 10.31 -5.52 -16.15
N ALA A 217 10.02 -4.23 -16.42
CA ALA A 217 10.84 -3.14 -15.92
C ALA A 217 10.85 -3.08 -14.37
N PHE A 218 9.67 -3.23 -13.73
CA PHE A 218 9.58 -3.29 -12.28
C PHE A 218 10.29 -4.53 -11.70
N LEU A 219 10.17 -5.69 -12.35
CA LEU A 219 10.88 -6.89 -11.92
C LEU A 219 12.40 -6.71 -11.99
N ALA A 220 12.92 -6.14 -13.08
CA ALA A 220 14.34 -5.86 -13.20
C ALA A 220 14.83 -4.85 -12.15
N ALA A 221 14.07 -3.78 -11.91
CA ALA A 221 14.36 -2.83 -10.83
C ALA A 221 14.35 -3.49 -9.45
N TYR A 222 13.38 -4.38 -9.20
CA TYR A 222 13.31 -5.15 -7.96
C TYR A 222 14.54 -6.06 -7.77
N LEU A 223 14.97 -6.77 -8.83
CA LEU A 223 16.15 -7.63 -8.76
C LEU A 223 17.42 -6.82 -8.44
N ALA A 224 17.58 -5.64 -9.04
CA ALA A 224 18.68 -4.73 -8.72
C ALA A 224 18.68 -4.31 -7.24
N ILE A 225 17.53 -3.99 -6.68
CA ILE A 225 17.41 -3.62 -5.26
C ILE A 225 17.76 -4.82 -4.38
N ASN A 226 17.23 -6.01 -4.69
CA ASN A 226 17.55 -7.24 -3.98
C ASN A 226 19.05 -7.57 -4.00
N GLU A 227 19.75 -7.26 -5.09
CA GLU A 227 21.20 -7.44 -5.16
C GLU A 227 21.95 -6.38 -4.34
N ILE A 228 21.47 -5.12 -4.34
CA ILE A 228 22.03 -4.01 -3.54
C ILE A 228 21.98 -4.34 -2.03
N GLU A 229 20.91 -4.98 -1.57
CA GLU A 229 20.73 -5.35 -0.15
C GLU A 229 21.81 -6.28 0.40
N LYS A 230 22.49 -7.04 -0.46
CA LYS A 230 23.63 -7.89 -0.07
C LYS A 230 24.86 -7.08 0.36
N LEU A 231 24.85 -5.75 0.20
CA LEU A 231 25.88 -4.79 0.61
C LEU A 231 27.30 -5.20 0.22
N ALA A 232 28.10 -5.67 1.17
CA ALA A 232 29.49 -6.09 0.92
C ALA A 232 29.58 -7.33 0.00
N GLY A 233 28.53 -8.15 -0.09
CA GLY A 233 28.42 -9.28 -1.00
C GLY A 233 27.75 -8.96 -2.34
N ALA A 234 27.37 -7.69 -2.58
CA ALA A 234 26.65 -7.29 -3.77
C ALA A 234 27.50 -7.40 -5.04
N ASN A 235 26.89 -7.97 -6.08
CA ASN A 235 27.52 -8.01 -7.41
C ASN A 235 27.16 -6.72 -8.18
N TRP A 236 28.02 -5.71 -8.10
CA TRP A 236 27.82 -4.40 -8.73
C TRP A 236 27.64 -4.46 -10.25
N TRP A 237 28.22 -5.45 -10.92
CA TRP A 237 28.01 -5.67 -12.36
C TRP A 237 26.57 -6.15 -12.64
N LEU A 238 26.07 -7.07 -11.82
CA LEU A 238 24.71 -7.57 -11.94
C LEU A 238 23.70 -6.42 -11.69
N ILE A 239 23.91 -5.62 -10.64
CA ILE A 239 23.12 -4.42 -10.34
C ILE A 239 23.10 -3.47 -11.54
N ALA A 240 24.27 -3.17 -12.12
CA ALA A 240 24.36 -2.29 -13.27
C ALA A 240 23.57 -2.83 -14.48
N ILE A 241 23.67 -4.14 -14.75
CA ILE A 241 22.90 -4.80 -15.82
C ILE A 241 21.42 -4.70 -15.57
N GLU A 242 20.96 -5.01 -14.36
CA GLU A 242 19.53 -4.99 -13.98
C GLU A 242 18.94 -3.58 -14.06
N ILE A 243 19.68 -2.56 -13.61
CA ILE A 243 19.28 -1.15 -13.75
C ILE A 243 19.19 -0.76 -15.23
N VAL A 244 20.16 -1.15 -16.05
CA VAL A 244 20.13 -0.87 -17.49
C VAL A 244 18.96 -1.58 -18.15
N VAL A 245 18.70 -2.84 -17.82
CA VAL A 245 17.56 -3.61 -18.33
C VAL A 245 16.26 -2.93 -17.93
N ALA A 246 16.09 -2.53 -16.66
CA ALA A 246 14.93 -1.81 -16.18
C ALA A 246 14.72 -0.50 -16.95
N ALA A 247 15.78 0.29 -17.14
CA ALA A 247 15.72 1.55 -17.87
C ALA A 247 15.37 1.34 -19.35
N VAL A 248 15.97 0.36 -20.01
CA VAL A 248 15.68 0.02 -21.42
C VAL A 248 14.22 -0.43 -21.58
N LEU A 249 13.74 -1.33 -20.72
CA LEU A 249 12.35 -1.79 -20.75
C LEU A 249 11.37 -0.63 -20.49
N PHE A 250 11.69 0.27 -19.58
CA PHE A 250 10.87 1.46 -19.34
C PHE A 250 10.88 2.43 -20.52
N VAL A 251 12.01 2.63 -21.19
CA VAL A 251 12.11 3.44 -22.43
C VAL A 251 11.29 2.80 -23.56
N ILE A 252 11.38 1.48 -23.75
CA ILE A 252 10.57 0.76 -24.74
C ILE A 252 9.08 0.90 -24.39
N PHE A 253 8.69 0.67 -23.12
CA PHE A 253 7.33 0.89 -22.64
C PHE A 253 6.86 2.31 -22.99
N TRP A 254 7.65 3.33 -22.68
CA TRP A 254 7.31 4.72 -22.96
C TRP A 254 7.06 5.00 -24.45
N HIS A 255 7.88 4.43 -25.35
CA HIS A 255 7.69 4.58 -26.79
C HIS A 255 6.44 3.83 -27.28
N VAL A 256 6.21 2.63 -26.76
CA VAL A 256 5.01 1.84 -27.10
C VAL A 256 3.75 2.57 -26.66
N GLU A 257 3.68 3.05 -25.42
CA GLU A 257 2.54 3.81 -24.90
C GLU A 257 2.26 5.09 -25.69
N ASN A 258 3.31 5.83 -26.09
CA ASN A 258 3.13 7.02 -26.93
C ASN A 258 2.63 6.72 -28.35
N ALA A 259 2.91 5.54 -28.88
CA ALA A 259 2.50 5.12 -30.22
C ALA A 259 1.10 4.47 -30.24
N GLN A 260 0.59 4.02 -29.09
CA GLN A 260 -0.70 3.33 -29.01
C GLN A 260 -1.88 4.31 -29.03
N LYS A 261 -2.96 3.90 -29.72
CA LYS A 261 -4.24 4.66 -29.72
C LYS A 261 -4.95 4.60 -28.36
N ASN A 262 -4.74 3.53 -27.61
CA ASN A 262 -5.38 3.26 -26.31
C ASN A 262 -4.32 2.87 -25.28
N PRO A 263 -3.47 3.79 -24.84
CA PRO A 263 -2.40 3.49 -23.90
C PRO A 263 -2.98 3.04 -22.55
N MET A 264 -2.24 2.16 -21.84
CA MET A 264 -2.59 1.76 -20.49
C MET A 264 -2.42 2.94 -19.52
N VAL A 265 -1.38 3.72 -19.72
CA VAL A 265 -1.10 4.93 -18.97
C VAL A 265 -1.01 6.10 -19.92
N THR A 266 -1.89 7.09 -19.77
CA THR A 266 -1.88 8.30 -20.61
C THR A 266 -0.61 9.11 -20.35
N THR A 267 0.36 8.97 -21.23
CA THR A 267 1.70 9.56 -21.11
C THR A 267 1.69 11.09 -21.09
N THR A 268 0.67 11.73 -21.70
CA THR A 268 0.50 13.17 -21.68
C THR A 268 0.38 13.69 -20.24
N TYR A 269 -0.44 13.05 -19.41
CA TYR A 269 -0.60 13.44 -18.00
C TYR A 269 0.61 13.08 -17.15
N LEU A 270 1.37 12.01 -17.50
CA LEU A 270 2.60 11.66 -16.80
C LEU A 270 3.69 12.73 -16.91
N LYS A 271 3.73 13.50 -18.00
CA LYS A 271 4.67 14.61 -18.21
C LYS A 271 4.34 15.82 -17.33
N GLU A 272 3.11 15.90 -16.84
CA GLU A 272 2.68 17.04 -16.04
C GLU A 272 3.31 17.03 -14.65
N ARG A 273 3.76 18.18 -14.21
CA ARG A 273 4.40 18.37 -12.89
C ARG A 273 3.50 17.94 -11.73
N ARG A 274 2.16 18.09 -11.87
CA ARG A 274 1.20 17.64 -10.85
C ARG A 274 1.23 16.12 -10.65
N THR A 275 1.41 15.35 -11.74
CA THR A 275 1.45 13.89 -11.70
C THR A 275 2.75 13.38 -11.10
N TRP A 276 3.89 13.63 -11.74
CA TRP A 276 5.15 13.06 -11.27
C TRP A 276 5.61 13.64 -9.94
N GLY A 277 5.29 14.90 -9.65
CA GLY A 277 5.58 15.51 -8.35
C GLY A 277 4.83 14.84 -7.20
N LEU A 278 3.53 14.49 -7.39
CA LEU A 278 2.75 13.74 -6.41
C LEU A 278 3.27 12.30 -6.28
N LEU A 279 3.44 11.58 -7.41
CA LEU A 279 3.87 10.17 -7.39
C LEU A 279 5.24 10.00 -6.73
N LEU A 280 6.20 10.89 -7.04
CA LEU A 280 7.52 10.88 -6.40
C LEU A 280 7.42 11.14 -4.90
N THR A 281 6.60 12.10 -4.49
CA THR A 281 6.40 12.40 -3.06
C THR A 281 5.76 11.23 -2.33
N THR A 282 4.74 10.60 -2.92
CA THR A 282 4.10 9.41 -2.36
C THR A 282 5.10 8.26 -2.25
N LEU A 283 5.85 7.97 -3.32
CA LEU A 283 6.86 6.92 -3.35
C LEU A 283 7.89 7.11 -2.24
N LEU A 284 8.51 8.29 -2.14
CA LEU A 284 9.53 8.58 -1.14
C LEU A 284 8.99 8.58 0.29
N THR A 285 7.78 9.10 0.50
CA THR A 285 7.13 9.08 1.83
C THR A 285 6.90 7.66 2.29
N MET A 286 6.33 6.83 1.41
CA MET A 286 6.06 5.43 1.70
C MET A 286 7.35 4.65 1.95
N THR A 287 8.35 4.85 1.10
CA THR A 287 9.66 4.19 1.25
C THR A 287 10.32 4.57 2.57
N GLY A 288 10.16 5.81 3.05
CA GLY A 288 10.79 6.29 4.27
C GLY A 288 10.14 5.81 5.57
N VAL A 289 8.82 5.54 5.58
CA VAL A 289 8.10 5.35 6.86
C VAL A 289 7.33 4.02 6.97
N PHE A 290 6.95 3.39 5.85
CA PHE A 290 6.01 2.27 5.90
C PHE A 290 6.58 1.06 6.66
N ALA A 291 7.77 0.58 6.29
CA ALA A 291 8.41 -0.54 6.96
C ALA A 291 8.91 -0.17 8.37
N VAL A 292 9.15 1.11 8.66
CA VAL A 292 9.49 1.53 10.04
C VAL A 292 8.38 1.10 10.98
N MET A 293 7.13 1.48 10.69
CA MET A 293 6.01 1.16 11.58
C MET A 293 5.49 -0.27 11.44
N ASN A 294 5.53 -0.82 10.23
CA ASN A 294 4.98 -2.16 9.95
C ASN A 294 6.01 -3.28 10.02
N GLY A 295 7.27 -2.98 10.36
CA GLY A 295 8.35 -3.97 10.41
C GLY A 295 9.41 -3.67 11.46
N ILE A 296 10.19 -2.60 11.29
CA ILE A 296 11.37 -2.27 12.11
C ILE A 296 11.00 -2.03 13.60
N VAL A 297 9.98 -1.21 13.87
CA VAL A 297 9.54 -0.90 15.24
C VAL A 297 8.95 -2.13 15.93
N PRO A 298 8.06 -2.93 15.33
CA PRO A 298 7.64 -4.20 15.90
C PRO A 298 8.79 -5.21 16.09
N ALA A 299 9.77 -5.26 15.20
CA ALA A 299 10.94 -6.12 15.34
C ALA A 299 11.82 -5.69 16.52
N LEU A 300 12.12 -4.38 16.63
CA LEU A 300 12.84 -3.81 17.78
C LEU A 300 12.10 -4.10 19.09
N ALA A 301 10.78 -3.97 19.12
CA ALA A 301 9.98 -4.24 20.32
C ALA A 301 10.08 -5.71 20.77
N GLN A 302 10.21 -6.65 19.81
CA GLN A 302 10.31 -8.08 20.08
C GLN A 302 11.75 -8.59 20.26
N ASP A 303 12.75 -7.83 19.87
CA ASP A 303 14.15 -8.24 19.98
C ASP A 303 14.54 -8.45 21.46
N THR A 304 15.04 -9.66 21.77
CA THR A 304 15.42 -10.05 23.14
C THR A 304 16.85 -9.64 23.50
N SER A 305 17.67 -9.27 22.51
CA SER A 305 19.08 -8.93 22.73
C SER A 305 19.28 -7.42 22.97
N VAL A 306 18.61 -6.59 22.19
CA VAL A 306 18.78 -5.14 22.20
C VAL A 306 17.45 -4.39 22.27
N GLY A 307 16.33 -5.08 22.18
CA GLY A 307 14.99 -4.52 22.13
C GLY A 307 14.25 -4.52 23.47
N ALA A 308 12.94 -4.31 23.42
CA ALA A 308 12.08 -4.30 24.61
C ALA A 308 11.61 -5.71 25.05
N SER A 309 12.05 -6.77 24.38
CA SER A 309 11.72 -8.18 24.67
C SER A 309 10.21 -8.47 24.78
N MET A 310 9.39 -7.77 24.00
CA MET A 310 7.94 -7.97 23.96
C MET A 310 7.58 -9.24 23.22
N SER A 311 6.52 -9.91 23.65
CA SER A 311 5.98 -11.07 22.93
C SER A 311 5.14 -10.64 21.71
N ALA A 312 4.99 -11.53 20.72
CA ALA A 312 4.27 -11.26 19.49
C ALA A 312 2.78 -10.88 19.71
N ASP A 313 2.16 -11.41 20.77
CA ASP A 313 0.77 -11.11 21.15
C ASP A 313 0.59 -9.73 21.77
N THR A 314 1.64 -9.15 22.38
CA THR A 314 1.56 -7.86 23.07
C THR A 314 2.20 -6.70 22.31
N VAL A 315 3.09 -6.98 21.35
CA VAL A 315 3.83 -5.94 20.61
C VAL A 315 2.91 -4.95 19.91
N SER A 316 1.79 -5.40 19.36
CA SER A 316 0.83 -4.54 18.67
C SER A 316 0.19 -3.51 19.57
N LEU A 317 0.04 -3.80 20.88
CA LEU A 317 -0.52 -2.86 21.87
C LEU A 317 0.38 -1.63 22.08
N ALA A 318 1.69 -1.79 21.96
CA ALA A 318 2.66 -0.71 22.13
C ALA A 318 3.06 -0.04 20.80
N THR A 319 2.76 -0.63 19.66
CA THR A 319 3.23 -0.17 18.36
C THR A 319 2.07 0.11 17.38
N LEU A 320 1.57 -0.89 16.71
CA LEU A 320 0.62 -0.75 15.59
C LEU A 320 -0.77 -0.26 16.01
N THR A 321 -1.28 -0.69 17.16
CA THR A 321 -2.61 -0.27 17.62
C THR A 321 -2.68 1.22 17.94
N PRO A 322 -1.78 1.80 18.78
CA PRO A 322 -1.80 3.25 19.01
C PRO A 322 -1.52 4.05 17.72
N TYR A 323 -0.63 3.58 16.84
CA TYR A 323 -0.38 4.18 15.54
C TYR A 323 -1.65 4.25 14.68
N ALA A 324 -2.35 3.14 14.50
CA ALA A 324 -3.53 3.08 13.64
C ALA A 324 -4.73 3.83 14.24
N LEU A 325 -4.99 3.70 15.55
CA LEU A 325 -6.10 4.39 16.21
C LEU A 325 -5.93 5.90 16.19
N VAL A 326 -4.74 6.40 16.50
CA VAL A 326 -4.46 7.84 16.44
C VAL A 326 -4.57 8.35 15.01
N GLY A 327 -4.05 7.60 14.03
CA GLY A 327 -4.19 7.93 12.61
C GLY A 327 -5.65 8.03 12.17
N LEU A 328 -6.48 7.06 12.59
CA LEU A 328 -7.91 7.04 12.28
C LEU A 328 -8.66 8.23 12.89
N VAL A 329 -8.42 8.52 14.17
CA VAL A 329 -9.10 9.62 14.89
C VAL A 329 -8.63 10.98 14.40
N PHE A 330 -7.35 11.13 14.08
CA PHE A 330 -6.79 12.40 13.62
C PHE A 330 -7.08 12.71 12.15
N GLY A 331 -7.38 11.72 11.32
CA GLY A 331 -7.68 11.89 9.90
C GLY A 331 -8.71 12.99 9.59
N PRO A 332 -9.90 12.98 10.20
CA PRO A 332 -10.88 14.06 10.04
C PRO A 332 -10.34 15.43 10.46
N VAL A 333 -9.54 15.49 11.51
CA VAL A 333 -8.92 16.76 11.99
C VAL A 333 -7.93 17.28 10.94
N ALA A 334 -7.09 16.41 10.37
CA ALA A 334 -6.19 16.79 9.29
C ALA A 334 -6.95 17.28 8.05
N GLY A 335 -8.11 16.71 7.75
CA GLY A 335 -9.01 17.20 6.70
C GLY A 335 -9.50 18.63 6.95
N VAL A 336 -9.90 18.94 8.19
CA VAL A 336 -10.28 20.31 8.59
C VAL A 336 -9.08 21.28 8.54
N ILE A 337 -7.89 20.84 8.93
CA ILE A 337 -6.66 21.64 8.79
C ILE A 337 -6.38 21.92 7.31
N ALA A 338 -6.51 20.90 6.46
CA ALA A 338 -6.28 21.02 5.02
C ALA A 338 -7.26 21.96 4.33
N SER A 339 -8.52 22.03 4.79
CA SER A 339 -9.49 22.98 4.26
C SER A 339 -9.13 24.46 4.55
N LYS A 340 -8.38 24.73 5.64
CA LYS A 340 -7.94 26.07 6.04
C LYS A 340 -6.55 26.43 5.54
N MET A 341 -5.61 25.51 5.57
CA MET A 341 -4.20 25.74 5.24
C MET A 341 -3.79 25.20 3.86
N GLY A 342 -4.68 24.44 3.22
CA GLY A 342 -4.43 23.74 1.96
C GLY A 342 -3.73 22.40 2.14
N TYR A 343 -4.00 21.47 1.23
CA TYR A 343 -3.47 20.09 1.23
C TYR A 343 -1.93 20.04 1.28
N ARG A 344 -1.26 20.92 0.52
CA ARG A 344 0.21 20.95 0.43
C ARG A 344 0.89 21.33 1.74
N SER A 345 0.39 22.38 2.41
CA SER A 345 0.93 22.85 3.68
C SER A 345 0.75 21.82 4.78
N THR A 346 -0.44 21.19 4.81
CA THR A 346 -0.77 20.13 5.76
C THR A 346 0.10 18.88 5.52
N LEU A 347 0.31 18.47 4.25
CA LEU A 347 1.23 17.39 3.90
C LEU A 347 2.65 17.67 4.41
N ARG A 348 3.19 18.86 4.12
CA ARG A 348 4.54 19.26 4.55
C ARG A 348 4.70 19.27 6.06
N GLY A 349 3.69 19.78 6.77
CA GLY A 349 3.64 19.69 8.24
C GLY A 349 3.70 18.25 8.74
N GLY A 350 2.90 17.36 8.16
CA GLY A 350 2.93 15.92 8.46
C GLY A 350 4.30 15.28 8.22
N LEU A 351 4.94 15.58 7.09
CA LEU A 351 6.28 15.05 6.77
C LEU A 351 7.36 15.55 7.73
N ILE A 352 7.34 16.83 8.11
CA ILE A 352 8.29 17.39 9.08
C ILE A 352 8.13 16.73 10.45
N VAL A 353 6.89 16.62 10.95
CA VAL A 353 6.62 15.99 12.25
C VAL A 353 6.99 14.52 12.22
N SER A 354 6.73 13.81 11.12
CA SER A 354 7.14 12.40 10.94
C SER A 354 8.67 12.25 10.97
N ALA A 355 9.41 13.13 10.30
CA ALA A 355 10.88 13.11 10.33
C ALA A 355 11.41 13.37 11.76
N ILE A 356 10.84 14.33 12.49
CA ILE A 356 11.19 14.61 13.89
C ILE A 356 10.87 13.41 14.79
N ALA A 357 9.72 12.75 14.59
CA ALA A 357 9.36 11.54 15.31
C ALA A 357 10.36 10.42 15.07
N MET A 358 10.86 10.26 13.85
CA MET A 358 11.87 9.25 13.52
C MET A 358 13.25 9.60 14.11
N VAL A 359 13.60 10.90 14.25
CA VAL A 359 14.79 11.31 15.02
C VAL A 359 14.64 10.87 16.48
N PHE A 360 13.46 11.06 17.08
CA PHE A 360 13.18 10.48 18.41
C PHE A 360 13.30 8.95 18.39
N GLY A 361 12.86 8.28 17.32
CA GLY A 361 13.02 6.84 17.11
C GLY A 361 14.49 6.38 17.17
N VAL A 362 15.44 7.18 16.68
CA VAL A 362 16.89 6.89 16.81
C VAL A 362 17.29 6.80 18.29
N PHE A 363 16.80 7.67 19.16
CA PHE A 363 17.06 7.58 20.60
C PHE A 363 16.36 6.37 21.23
N VAL A 364 15.14 6.03 20.78
CA VAL A 364 14.44 4.83 21.21
C VAL A 364 15.24 3.56 20.88
N CYS A 365 15.92 3.50 19.73
CA CYS A 365 16.79 2.37 19.36
C CYS A 365 17.97 2.18 20.30
N GLN A 366 18.47 3.25 20.92
CA GLN A 366 19.59 3.18 21.87
C GLN A 366 19.18 2.68 23.26
N SER A 367 17.92 2.90 23.64
CA SER A 367 17.35 2.48 24.93
C SER A 367 15.87 2.11 24.74
N PRO A 368 15.59 0.94 24.15
CA PRO A 368 14.24 0.53 23.88
C PRO A 368 13.43 0.26 25.14
N HIS A 369 12.30 0.93 25.27
CA HIS A 369 11.34 0.71 26.36
C HIS A 369 9.91 0.98 25.86
N ILE A 370 8.95 0.35 26.48
CA ILE A 370 7.55 0.33 26.02
C ILE A 370 7.01 1.75 25.79
N TRP A 371 7.23 2.69 26.71
CA TRP A 371 6.72 4.07 26.55
C TRP A 371 7.37 4.83 25.40
N GLY A 372 8.65 4.59 25.10
CA GLY A 372 9.31 5.17 23.93
C GLY A 372 8.69 4.69 22.62
N LEU A 373 8.38 3.39 22.54
CA LEU A 373 7.71 2.78 21.40
C LEU A 373 6.29 3.31 21.24
N VAL A 374 5.52 3.44 22.33
CA VAL A 374 4.17 4.01 22.32
C VAL A 374 4.18 5.46 21.84
N VAL A 375 5.07 6.31 22.38
CA VAL A 375 5.18 7.72 21.99
C VAL A 375 5.55 7.84 20.50
N LEU A 376 6.54 7.07 20.03
CA LEU A 376 6.93 7.03 18.63
C LEU A 376 5.75 6.65 17.73
N SER A 377 5.01 5.61 18.10
CA SER A 377 3.86 5.10 17.38
C SER A 377 2.71 6.10 17.32
N VAL A 378 2.40 6.77 18.45
CA VAL A 378 1.36 7.81 18.51
C VAL A 378 1.73 9.01 17.64
N VAL A 379 2.97 9.49 17.69
CA VAL A 379 3.40 10.66 16.91
C VAL A 379 3.43 10.34 15.41
N LEU A 380 3.90 9.16 15.00
CA LEU A 380 3.85 8.71 13.61
C LEU A 380 2.41 8.41 13.17
N GLY A 381 1.56 7.90 14.04
CA GLY A 381 0.14 7.73 13.80
C GLY A 381 -0.54 9.06 13.46
N LEU A 382 -0.26 10.10 14.23
CA LEU A 382 -0.79 11.45 13.99
C LEU A 382 -0.23 12.08 12.71
N SER A 383 1.10 12.07 12.58
CA SER A 383 1.79 12.86 11.54
C SER A 383 1.81 12.18 10.17
N TYR A 384 1.98 10.87 10.14
CA TYR A 384 2.00 10.11 8.89
C TYR A 384 0.63 9.51 8.59
N ALA A 385 0.10 8.59 9.41
CA ALA A 385 -1.14 7.87 9.08
C ALA A 385 -2.36 8.81 9.02
N GLY A 386 -2.51 9.68 10.00
CA GLY A 386 -3.61 10.64 10.12
C GLY A 386 -3.43 11.92 9.31
N THR A 387 -2.22 12.24 8.87
CA THR A 387 -1.99 13.49 8.14
C THR A 387 -1.38 13.26 6.76
N ALA A 388 -0.10 12.89 6.66
CA ALA A 388 0.60 12.85 5.38
C ALA A 388 -0.03 11.87 4.38
N ASN A 389 -0.39 10.67 4.83
CA ASN A 389 -1.04 9.66 4.00
C ASN A 389 -2.39 10.14 3.45
N ILE A 390 -3.21 10.76 4.30
CA ILE A 390 -4.52 11.28 3.88
C ILE A 390 -4.34 12.44 2.88
N MET A 391 -3.36 13.31 3.11
CA MET A 391 -3.07 14.43 2.20
C MET A 391 -2.56 13.96 0.84
N LEU A 392 -1.73 12.90 0.79
CA LEU A 392 -1.26 12.31 -0.48
C LEU A 392 -2.43 11.72 -1.28
N ASN A 393 -3.35 11.03 -0.62
CA ASN A 393 -4.56 10.50 -1.27
C ASN A 393 -5.49 11.64 -1.71
N GLY A 394 -5.71 12.66 -0.88
CA GLY A 394 -6.51 13.84 -1.21
C GLY A 394 -5.92 14.63 -2.39
N LEU A 395 -4.60 14.82 -2.43
CA LEU A 395 -3.93 15.44 -3.58
C LEU A 395 -4.07 14.62 -4.85
N GLY A 396 -4.11 13.29 -4.76
CA GLY A 396 -4.43 12.43 -5.89
C GLY A 396 -5.78 12.76 -6.52
N ILE A 397 -6.78 13.06 -5.70
CA ILE A 397 -8.13 13.42 -6.17
C ILE A 397 -8.16 14.84 -6.74
N VAL A 398 -7.69 15.83 -5.98
CA VAL A 398 -7.85 17.25 -6.38
C VAL A 398 -6.90 17.70 -7.50
N LEU A 399 -5.83 16.96 -7.78
CA LEU A 399 -4.92 17.21 -8.88
C LEU A 399 -5.23 16.37 -10.13
N SER A 400 -6.21 15.46 -10.04
CA SER A 400 -6.58 14.60 -11.17
C SER A 400 -7.14 15.44 -12.33
N PRO A 401 -6.91 15.03 -13.60
CA PRO A 401 -7.53 15.68 -14.75
C PRO A 401 -9.06 15.60 -14.68
N GLU A 402 -9.76 16.67 -15.05
CA GLU A 402 -11.23 16.73 -15.02
C GLU A 402 -11.88 15.71 -15.96
N ASP A 403 -11.24 15.45 -17.09
CA ASP A 403 -11.65 14.47 -18.10
C ASP A 403 -11.34 13.02 -17.72
N ASN A 404 -10.46 12.80 -16.68
CA ASN A 404 -10.12 11.48 -16.16
C ASN A 404 -9.88 11.50 -14.65
N PRO A 405 -10.92 11.65 -13.82
CA PRO A 405 -10.79 11.84 -12.36
C PRO A 405 -10.21 10.62 -11.62
N GLY A 406 -10.24 9.43 -12.22
CA GLY A 406 -9.65 8.21 -11.67
C GLY A 406 -8.15 8.02 -11.95
N TYR A 407 -7.58 8.81 -12.85
CA TYR A 407 -6.21 8.63 -13.34
C TYR A 407 -5.16 8.75 -12.22
N LEU A 408 -5.14 9.89 -11.55
CA LEU A 408 -4.12 10.16 -10.53
C LEU A 408 -4.31 9.33 -9.25
N PRO A 409 -5.54 9.11 -8.74
CA PRO A 409 -5.77 8.20 -7.62
C PRO A 409 -5.27 6.77 -7.90
N GLY A 410 -5.50 6.26 -9.12
CA GLY A 410 -5.04 4.93 -9.53
C GLY A 410 -3.52 4.81 -9.55
N LEU A 411 -2.83 5.77 -10.19
CA LEU A 411 -1.37 5.81 -10.21
C LEU A 411 -0.77 6.02 -8.81
N ASN A 412 -1.41 6.86 -7.99
CA ASN A 412 -0.96 7.11 -6.62
C ASN A 412 -1.06 5.86 -5.75
N ALA A 413 -2.09 5.03 -5.92
CA ALA A 413 -2.18 3.73 -5.27
C ALA A 413 -1.06 2.77 -5.69
N GLY A 414 -0.68 2.79 -6.99
CA GLY A 414 0.49 2.08 -7.49
C GLY A 414 1.79 2.56 -6.85
N ALA A 415 2.00 3.88 -6.79
CA ALA A 415 3.17 4.49 -6.14
C ALA A 415 3.22 4.17 -4.64
N PHE A 416 2.06 4.12 -3.98
CA PHE A 416 1.91 3.72 -2.58
C PHE A 416 2.40 2.28 -2.36
N ASN A 417 1.90 1.32 -3.14
CA ASN A 417 2.30 -0.08 -3.02
C ASN A 417 3.79 -0.27 -3.37
N LEU A 418 4.28 0.37 -4.43
CA LEU A 418 5.68 0.31 -4.80
C LEU A 418 6.58 0.89 -3.69
N GLY A 419 6.22 2.05 -3.13
CA GLY A 419 6.95 2.66 -2.02
C GLY A 419 6.93 1.80 -0.75
N ALA A 420 5.81 1.14 -0.45
CA ALA A 420 5.73 0.19 0.65
C ALA A 420 6.68 -1.00 0.46
N GLY A 421 6.73 -1.57 -0.74
CA GLY A 421 7.69 -2.63 -1.08
C GLY A 421 9.14 -2.18 -0.95
N LEU A 422 9.49 -1.03 -1.55
CA LEU A 422 10.82 -0.43 -1.44
C LEU A 422 11.20 -0.11 0.02
N SER A 423 10.24 0.26 0.87
CA SER A 423 10.47 0.51 2.28
C SER A 423 11.03 -0.72 2.99
N TYR A 424 10.39 -1.88 2.78
CA TYR A 424 10.89 -3.13 3.34
C TYR A 424 12.25 -3.49 2.78
N ALA A 425 12.43 -3.45 1.47
CA ALA A 425 13.69 -3.73 0.82
C ALA A 425 14.83 -2.89 1.39
N ILE A 426 14.71 -1.58 1.30
CA ILE A 426 15.79 -0.66 1.68
C ILE A 426 16.03 -0.68 3.19
N LEU A 427 14.98 -0.60 4.01
CA LEU A 427 15.18 -0.43 5.46
C LEU A 427 15.65 -1.73 6.14
N TYR A 428 15.16 -2.89 5.71
CA TYR A 428 15.64 -4.16 6.22
C TYR A 428 17.04 -4.50 5.70
N GLY A 429 17.36 -4.17 4.45
CA GLY A 429 18.72 -4.30 3.92
C GLY A 429 19.73 -3.44 4.69
N VAL A 430 19.39 -2.18 4.97
CA VAL A 430 20.21 -1.29 5.80
C VAL A 430 20.32 -1.83 7.23
N GLN A 431 19.19 -2.28 7.83
CA GLN A 431 19.20 -2.88 9.16
C GLN A 431 20.17 -4.06 9.22
N GLN A 432 20.05 -5.02 8.29
CA GLN A 432 20.91 -6.20 8.25
C GLN A 432 22.38 -5.83 8.12
N GLY A 433 22.72 -5.00 7.14
CA GLY A 433 24.11 -4.65 6.89
C GLY A 433 24.79 -3.88 8.03
N PHE A 434 24.05 -2.98 8.68
CA PHE A 434 24.59 -2.31 9.89
C PHE A 434 24.63 -3.23 11.09
N SER A 435 23.69 -4.17 11.22
CA SER A 435 23.72 -5.18 12.28
C SER A 435 24.95 -6.08 12.15
N ASP A 436 25.25 -6.53 10.96
CA ASP A 436 26.41 -7.41 10.68
C ASP A 436 27.75 -6.69 10.95
N ALA A 437 27.82 -5.39 10.64
CA ALA A 437 29.05 -4.60 10.78
C ALA A 437 29.27 -4.05 12.20
N HIS A 438 28.20 -3.65 12.90
CA HIS A 438 28.29 -2.83 14.13
C HIS A 438 27.35 -3.30 15.26
N GLY A 439 26.64 -4.40 15.07
CA GLY A 439 25.71 -4.97 16.03
C GLY A 439 24.26 -4.49 15.87
N ALA A 440 23.33 -5.23 16.44
CA ALA A 440 21.88 -5.09 16.22
C ALA A 440 21.33 -3.69 16.52
N THR A 441 21.78 -3.01 17.60
CA THR A 441 21.36 -1.64 17.91
C THR A 441 21.66 -0.66 16.76
N MET A 442 22.84 -0.81 16.14
CA MET A 442 23.24 0.03 15.00
C MET A 442 22.45 -0.33 13.75
N GLY A 443 22.01 -1.57 13.60
CA GLY A 443 21.10 -1.99 12.54
C GLY A 443 19.77 -1.23 12.59
N TYR A 444 19.09 -1.26 13.73
CA TYR A 444 17.83 -0.51 13.92
C TYR A 444 18.02 1.01 13.77
N THR A 445 19.13 1.54 14.31
CA THR A 445 19.49 2.95 14.18
C THR A 445 19.73 3.33 12.72
N GLY A 446 20.45 2.52 11.95
CA GLY A 446 20.70 2.72 10.53
C GLY A 446 19.41 2.75 9.70
N ALA A 447 18.49 1.82 9.95
CA ALA A 447 17.18 1.81 9.30
C ALA A 447 16.37 3.09 9.60
N MET A 448 16.37 3.57 10.86
CA MET A 448 15.71 4.84 11.21
C MET A 448 16.33 6.03 10.48
N ILE A 449 17.66 6.12 10.42
CA ILE A 449 18.37 7.20 9.71
C ILE A 449 18.06 7.16 8.21
N ALA A 450 18.07 5.99 7.59
CA ALA A 450 17.70 5.84 6.18
C ALA A 450 16.27 6.32 5.92
N GLY A 451 15.33 5.97 6.79
CA GLY A 451 13.96 6.47 6.73
C GLY A 451 13.85 7.99 6.87
N ILE A 452 14.62 8.61 7.77
CA ILE A 452 14.69 10.07 7.92
C ILE A 452 15.17 10.72 6.62
N ILE A 453 16.24 10.21 6.02
CA ILE A 453 16.77 10.73 4.74
C ILE A 453 15.69 10.68 3.66
N LEU A 454 14.98 9.57 3.55
CA LEU A 454 13.90 9.39 2.57
C LEU A 454 12.72 10.36 2.83
N LEU A 455 12.35 10.61 4.10
CA LEU A 455 11.33 11.60 4.44
C LEU A 455 11.76 13.04 4.14
N VAL A 456 13.03 13.36 4.32
CA VAL A 456 13.58 14.67 3.91
C VAL A 456 13.51 14.83 2.40
N LEU A 457 13.86 13.79 1.63
CA LEU A 457 13.72 13.79 0.18
C LEU A 457 12.23 13.89 -0.24
N ALA A 458 11.33 13.23 0.49
CA ALA A 458 9.88 13.35 0.29
C ALA A 458 9.40 14.78 0.56
N PHE A 459 9.88 15.42 1.60
CA PHE A 459 9.58 16.83 1.87
C PHE A 459 10.06 17.73 0.73
N LEU A 460 11.31 17.57 0.28
CA LEU A 460 11.86 18.34 -0.85
C LEU A 460 11.05 18.10 -2.13
N SER A 461 10.69 16.85 -2.43
CA SER A 461 9.85 16.51 -3.59
C SER A 461 8.44 17.12 -3.49
N SER A 462 7.89 17.26 -2.28
CA SER A 462 6.58 17.91 -2.05
C SER A 462 6.54 19.38 -2.48
N LEU A 463 7.70 20.03 -2.58
CA LEU A 463 7.83 21.40 -3.09
C LEU A 463 7.51 21.47 -4.60
N LEU A 464 7.65 20.37 -5.30
CA LEU A 464 7.36 20.25 -6.73
C LEU A 464 5.86 20.13 -7.04
N ILE A 465 5.04 19.75 -6.06
CA ILE A 465 3.58 19.63 -6.25
C ILE A 465 2.97 21.02 -6.46
N PRO A 466 2.23 21.28 -7.56
CA PRO A 466 1.58 22.57 -7.80
C PRO A 466 0.41 22.83 -6.83
N LYS A 467 -0.02 24.07 -6.68
CA LYS A 467 -1.25 24.41 -5.93
C LYS A 467 -2.46 23.83 -6.67
N PRO A 468 -3.43 23.17 -5.99
CA PRO A 468 -4.70 22.82 -6.58
C PRO A 468 -5.47 24.07 -7.05
N ALA A 469 -6.18 23.96 -8.18
CA ALA A 469 -6.88 25.10 -8.79
C ALA A 469 -7.97 25.72 -7.89
N GLN A 470 -8.57 24.93 -7.00
CA GLN A 470 -9.59 25.41 -6.04
C GLN A 470 -9.08 26.44 -5.02
N ASN A 471 -7.77 26.46 -4.73
CA ASN A 471 -7.18 27.44 -3.81
C ASN A 471 -6.66 28.70 -4.55
N ALA A 472 -6.66 28.69 -5.87
CA ALA A 472 -6.26 29.87 -6.66
C ALA A 472 -7.41 30.89 -6.82
N ALA A 473 -8.66 30.50 -6.60
CA ALA A 473 -9.83 31.37 -6.70
C ALA A 473 -10.09 32.21 -5.43
N GLU A 474 -9.45 31.90 -4.30
CA GLU A 474 -9.61 32.63 -3.04
C GLU A 474 -8.52 33.68 -2.80
N GLU A 475 -7.49 33.77 -3.66
CA GLU A 475 -6.41 34.76 -3.57
C GLU A 475 -6.65 35.99 -4.51
N HIS A 476 -7.82 36.10 -5.16
CA HIS A 476 -8.30 37.27 -5.94
C HIS A 476 -9.61 37.79 -5.38
#